data_f9669fc445d949c405fa6e6537d2c515
#
_entry.id   f9669fc445d949c405fa6e6537d2c515
#
_cell.length_a   1.000
_cell.length_b   1.000
_cell.length_c   1.000
_cell.angle_alpha   90.00
_cell.angle_beta   90.00
_cell.angle_gamma   90.00
#
_symmetry.space_group_name_H-M   'P 1'
#
loop_
_entity.id
_entity.type
_entity.pdbx_description
1 polymer ?
#
loop_
_entity_poly.entity_id
_entity_poly.type
_entity_poly.pdbx_seq_one_letter_code
_entity_poly.pdbx_strand_id
1 'polypeptide(L)'
;MNLYFVPNDPEKTTLVSTNGIAQYRVVTSKAGAFKSPSVTRVNRPAETVRDTVVGEVEWRRWGFHPQVRSNVFDGVDQKIEIRELLYKVGSTFSTARFFLGNDNEEYRWKYAKGSGYVLSHRVTGEEVARFVQEVVKEGFFRGERKWGLKIRPTSLDIDVIVLTFIILEKRRRDALKNAQKQEDNEEWTCESGVEIGAA
;
A
#
# COMPACT_ATOMS: atom_id res chain seq x y z
N MET A 1 -0.29 -0.92 -18.45
CA MET A 1 0.98 -0.44 -17.87
C MET A 1 1.45 -1.41 -16.80
N ASN A 2 2.77 -1.69 -16.69
CA ASN A 2 3.31 -2.51 -15.61
C ASN A 2 4.32 -1.69 -14.80
N LEU A 3 4.19 -1.70 -13.46
CA LEU A 3 5.07 -1.02 -12.53
C LEU A 3 5.70 -2.03 -11.59
N TYR A 4 7.01 -2.22 -11.68
CA TYR A 4 7.78 -3.17 -10.86
C TYR A 4 8.35 -2.49 -9.63
N PHE A 5 8.25 -3.15 -8.49
CA PHE A 5 8.72 -2.65 -7.19
C PHE A 5 10.20 -2.97 -6.98
N VAL A 6 11.02 -1.96 -6.76
CA VAL A 6 12.47 -2.08 -6.58
C VAL A 6 12.94 -1.19 -5.41
N PRO A 7 13.23 -1.78 -4.25
CA PRO A 7 12.89 -3.13 -3.78
C PRO A 7 11.39 -3.32 -3.53
N ASN A 8 10.95 -4.56 -3.27
CA ASN A 8 9.57 -4.84 -2.88
C ASN A 8 9.33 -4.46 -1.40
N ASP A 9 9.31 -3.17 -1.12
CA ASP A 9 9.04 -2.61 0.20
C ASP A 9 8.15 -1.35 0.07
N PRO A 10 6.89 -1.37 0.56
CA PRO A 10 6.00 -0.23 0.45
C PRO A 10 6.43 0.99 1.27
N GLU A 11 7.43 0.85 2.15
CA GLU A 11 8.01 1.97 2.90
C GLU A 11 9.16 2.65 2.16
N LYS A 12 9.86 1.90 1.29
CA LYS A 12 10.99 2.42 0.52
C LYS A 12 11.12 1.66 -0.80
N THR A 13 10.54 2.18 -1.86
CA THR A 13 10.59 1.56 -3.19
C THR A 13 10.59 2.58 -4.30
N THR A 14 11.14 2.17 -5.45
CA THR A 14 10.90 2.85 -6.72
C THR A 14 10.03 1.94 -7.59
N LEU A 15 8.96 2.47 -8.13
CA LEU A 15 8.12 1.78 -9.10
C LEU A 15 8.67 2.09 -10.48
N VAL A 16 9.14 1.05 -11.15
CA VAL A 16 9.86 1.14 -12.42
C VAL A 16 9.02 0.52 -13.53
N SER A 17 8.90 1.21 -14.65
CA SER A 17 8.19 0.70 -15.83
C SER A 17 8.93 -0.46 -16.50
N THR A 18 8.28 -1.13 -17.46
CA THR A 18 8.89 -2.18 -18.28
C THR A 18 10.19 -1.74 -18.98
N ASN A 19 10.31 -0.46 -19.29
CA ASN A 19 11.48 0.12 -19.97
C ASN A 19 12.60 0.55 -19.00
N GLY A 20 12.50 0.24 -17.71
CA GLY A 20 13.50 0.64 -16.71
C GLY A 20 13.39 2.08 -16.22
N ILE A 21 12.34 2.83 -16.59
CA ILE A 21 12.13 4.21 -16.20
C ILE A 21 11.37 4.25 -14.87
N ALA A 22 11.92 5.00 -13.90
CA ALA A 22 11.26 5.25 -12.62
C ALA A 22 10.00 6.11 -12.83
N GLN A 23 8.85 5.60 -12.43
CA GLN A 23 7.56 6.30 -12.53
C GLN A 23 7.12 6.89 -11.20
N TYR A 24 7.44 6.20 -10.09
CA TYR A 24 7.15 6.67 -8.74
C TYR A 24 8.29 6.33 -7.79
N ARG A 25 8.48 7.17 -6.80
CA ARG A 25 9.37 6.94 -5.66
C ARG A 25 8.57 7.01 -4.38
N VAL A 26 8.66 5.98 -3.57
CA VAL A 26 8.02 5.90 -2.26
C VAL A 26 9.09 5.93 -1.19
N VAL A 27 8.96 6.84 -0.23
CA VAL A 27 9.90 7.00 0.88
C VAL A 27 9.12 7.23 2.17
N THR A 28 9.40 6.42 3.18
CA THR A 28 8.85 6.63 4.52
C THR A 28 9.94 7.21 5.43
N SER A 29 9.71 8.40 5.93
CA SER A 29 10.50 8.98 7.01
C SER A 29 10.08 8.37 8.34
N LYS A 30 11.05 7.86 9.10
CA LYS A 30 10.78 7.37 10.46
C LYS A 30 10.55 8.56 11.40
N ALA A 31 9.61 8.39 12.31
CA ALA A 31 9.37 9.36 13.37
C ALA A 31 10.65 9.63 14.17
N GLY A 32 10.92 10.90 14.46
CA GLY A 32 11.88 11.28 15.48
C GLY A 32 11.46 10.74 16.86
N ALA A 33 12.38 10.66 17.81
CA ALA A 33 12.30 9.85 19.03
C ALA A 33 11.02 9.97 19.87
N PHE A 34 10.20 11.02 19.80
CA PHE A 34 9.13 11.15 20.79
C PHE A 34 7.74 11.64 20.33
N LYS A 35 7.53 12.27 19.19
CA LYS A 35 6.18 12.83 18.87
C LYS A 35 5.77 12.92 17.41
N SER A 36 6.67 12.78 16.46
CA SER A 36 6.29 12.96 15.06
C SER A 36 5.81 11.63 14.44
N PRO A 37 4.69 11.60 13.72
CA PRO A 37 4.25 10.42 12.99
C PRO A 37 5.27 10.06 11.90
N SER A 38 5.39 8.77 11.56
CA SER A 38 6.08 8.41 10.33
C SER A 38 5.26 8.88 9.13
N VAL A 39 5.93 9.40 8.11
CA VAL A 39 5.27 9.93 6.91
C VAL A 39 5.78 9.18 5.68
N THR A 40 4.87 8.57 4.94
CA THR A 40 5.16 7.99 3.64
C THR A 40 4.80 8.99 2.55
N ARG A 41 5.77 9.33 1.70
CA ARG A 41 5.58 10.17 0.52
C ARG A 41 5.63 9.31 -0.73
N VAL A 42 4.67 9.55 -1.60
CA VAL A 42 4.63 9.01 -2.96
C VAL A 42 4.88 10.16 -3.92
N ASN A 43 5.98 10.07 -4.66
CA ASN A 43 6.40 11.13 -5.58
C ASN A 43 6.49 10.59 -6.99
N ARG A 44 6.16 11.41 -7.98
CA ARG A 44 6.58 11.21 -9.38
C ARG A 44 7.95 11.86 -9.56
N PRO A 45 8.97 11.12 -10.03
CA PRO A 45 10.23 11.75 -10.44
C PRO A 45 9.97 12.77 -11.53
N ALA A 46 10.45 14.00 -11.33
CA ALA A 46 10.37 15.04 -12.36
C ALA A 46 11.67 15.08 -13.16
N GLU A 47 11.58 15.49 -14.41
CA GLU A 47 12.77 15.80 -15.24
C GLU A 47 13.48 17.08 -14.76
N THR A 48 12.79 17.86 -13.92
CA THR A 48 13.29 19.11 -13.31
C THR A 48 13.66 18.90 -11.84
N VAL A 49 14.18 19.94 -11.19
CA VAL A 49 14.86 19.95 -9.88
C VAL A 49 14.06 19.37 -8.70
N ARG A 50 12.74 19.18 -8.81
CA ARG A 50 11.90 18.68 -7.71
C ARG A 50 10.88 17.66 -8.18
N ASP A 51 10.86 16.49 -7.51
CA ASP A 51 9.82 15.49 -7.67
C ASP A 51 8.44 16.08 -7.36
N THR A 52 7.42 15.69 -8.12
CA THR A 52 6.03 16.07 -7.84
C THR A 52 5.45 15.13 -6.79
N VAL A 53 4.95 15.69 -5.69
CA VAL A 53 4.29 14.91 -4.62
C VAL A 53 2.90 14.49 -5.09
N VAL A 54 2.67 13.18 -5.19
CA VAL A 54 1.36 12.58 -5.47
C VAL A 54 0.52 12.53 -4.20
N GLY A 55 1.16 12.15 -3.09
CA GLY A 55 0.48 12.11 -1.81
C GLY A 55 1.41 11.83 -0.64
N GLU A 56 0.96 12.25 0.54
CA GLU A 56 1.62 12.04 1.81
C GLU A 56 0.69 11.30 2.76
N VAL A 57 1.21 10.27 3.43
CA VAL A 57 0.45 9.47 4.40
C VAL A 57 1.10 9.59 5.78
N GLU A 58 0.39 10.18 6.73
CA GLU A 58 0.81 10.27 8.13
C GLU A 58 0.32 9.03 8.89
N TRP A 59 1.28 8.19 9.35
CA TRP A 59 1.01 6.99 10.14
C TRP A 59 1.02 7.35 11.62
N ARG A 60 -0.15 7.71 12.13
CA ARG A 60 -0.31 8.14 13.53
C ARG A 60 -0.24 6.96 14.50
N ARG A 61 0.27 7.20 15.70
CA ARG A 61 0.33 6.25 16.81
C ARG A 61 -0.74 6.61 17.87
N TRP A 62 -1.00 5.69 18.78
CA TRP A 62 -1.77 5.96 19.99
C TRP A 62 -3.24 6.37 19.76
N GLY A 63 -4.00 5.52 19.07
CA GLY A 63 -5.45 5.70 18.92
C GLY A 63 -5.89 6.74 17.86
N PHE A 64 -4.95 7.44 17.23
CA PHE A 64 -5.26 8.32 16.11
C PHE A 64 -5.27 7.55 14.79
N HIS A 65 -6.25 7.85 13.95
CA HIS A 65 -6.32 7.23 12.63
C HIS A 65 -5.29 7.84 11.67
N PRO A 66 -4.62 7.01 10.85
CA PRO A 66 -3.75 7.50 9.79
C PRO A 66 -4.50 8.42 8.83
N GLN A 67 -3.82 9.47 8.36
CA GLN A 67 -4.38 10.45 7.44
C GLN A 67 -3.57 10.48 6.15
N VAL A 68 -4.23 10.78 5.05
CA VAL A 68 -3.63 11.02 3.75
C VAL A 68 -3.90 12.44 3.30
N ARG A 69 -2.91 13.04 2.67
CA ARG A 69 -2.98 14.34 2.03
C ARG A 69 -2.57 14.16 0.56
N SER A 70 -3.42 14.53 -0.35
CA SER A 70 -3.16 14.40 -1.78
C SER A 70 -4.10 15.31 -2.57
N ASN A 71 -3.59 15.86 -3.67
CA ASN A 71 -4.38 16.64 -4.62
C ASN A 71 -5.08 15.79 -5.69
N VAL A 72 -4.86 14.48 -5.69
CA VAL A 72 -5.51 13.57 -6.66
C VAL A 72 -6.96 13.24 -6.31
N PHE A 73 -7.39 13.59 -5.09
CA PHE A 73 -8.78 13.50 -4.64
C PHE A 73 -9.36 14.91 -4.60
N ASP A 74 -10.29 15.22 -5.50
CA ASP A 74 -11.06 16.49 -5.58
C ASP A 74 -10.24 17.78 -5.68
N GLY A 75 -8.94 17.71 -6.02
CA GLY A 75 -8.08 18.88 -6.23
C GLY A 75 -7.82 19.74 -4.99
N VAL A 76 -8.30 19.34 -3.82
CA VAL A 76 -8.13 20.06 -2.55
C VAL A 76 -7.03 19.37 -1.75
N ASP A 77 -6.02 20.16 -1.33
CA ASP A 77 -4.93 19.70 -0.46
C ASP A 77 -5.42 19.48 0.98
N GLN A 78 -6.47 18.67 1.12
CA GLN A 78 -7.13 18.37 2.38
C GLN A 78 -6.64 17.06 2.97
N LYS A 79 -6.50 17.01 4.30
CA LYS A 79 -6.19 15.76 5.00
C LYS A 79 -7.48 14.96 5.20
N ILE A 80 -7.48 13.73 4.70
CA ILE A 80 -8.59 12.78 4.81
C ILE A 80 -8.14 11.60 5.66
N GLU A 81 -8.97 11.09 6.55
CA GLU A 81 -8.67 9.85 7.26
C GLU A 81 -8.68 8.67 6.29
N ILE A 82 -7.67 7.78 6.42
CA ILE A 82 -7.58 6.61 5.51
C ILE A 82 -8.83 5.73 5.58
N ARG A 83 -9.54 5.68 6.70
CA ARG A 83 -10.78 4.89 6.81
C ARG A 83 -11.95 5.50 6.04
N GLU A 84 -11.93 6.80 5.81
CA GLU A 84 -12.92 7.52 4.98
C GLU A 84 -12.59 7.36 3.51
N LEU A 85 -11.30 7.51 3.15
CA LEU A 85 -10.85 7.27 1.79
C LEU A 85 -11.03 5.81 1.36
N LEU A 86 -10.62 4.86 2.22
CA LEU A 86 -10.63 3.42 1.96
C LEU A 86 -11.61 2.73 2.92
N TYR A 87 -12.90 2.88 2.65
CA TYR A 87 -13.96 2.42 3.53
C TYR A 87 -14.33 0.95 3.32
N LYS A 88 -15.03 0.41 4.29
CA LYS A 88 -15.59 -0.95 4.24
C LYS A 88 -17.07 -0.90 3.89
N VAL A 89 -17.50 -1.90 3.12
CA VAL A 89 -18.92 -2.16 2.85
C VAL A 89 -19.23 -3.60 3.25
N GLY A 90 -20.32 -3.78 3.97
CA GLY A 90 -20.82 -5.12 4.37
C GLY A 90 -20.12 -5.70 5.58
N SER A 91 -19.80 -7.00 5.55
CA SER A 91 -19.30 -7.76 6.70
C SER A 91 -18.03 -7.19 7.32
N THR A 92 -17.98 -7.20 8.66
CA THR A 92 -16.82 -6.80 9.48
C THR A 92 -15.56 -7.56 9.13
N PHE A 93 -15.70 -8.82 8.70
CA PHE A 93 -14.58 -9.70 8.33
C PHE A 93 -14.07 -9.49 6.90
N SER A 94 -14.75 -8.65 6.09
CA SER A 94 -14.31 -8.38 4.73
C SER A 94 -12.96 -7.66 4.70
N THR A 95 -12.01 -8.21 3.94
CA THR A 95 -10.71 -7.57 3.65
C THR A 95 -10.80 -6.54 2.52
N ALA A 96 -11.95 -6.47 1.84
CA ALA A 96 -12.17 -5.53 0.76
C ALA A 96 -12.20 -4.09 1.27
N ARG A 97 -11.66 -3.18 0.47
CA ARG A 97 -11.71 -1.73 0.67
C ARG A 97 -12.24 -1.07 -0.57
N PHE A 98 -13.14 -0.13 -0.37
CA PHE A 98 -13.79 0.62 -1.43
C PHE A 98 -13.32 2.07 -1.39
N PHE A 99 -13.29 2.72 -2.52
CA PHE A 99 -13.02 4.16 -2.64
C PHE A 99 -13.70 4.72 -3.89
N LEU A 100 -13.94 6.02 -3.86
CA LEU A 100 -14.41 6.78 -5.02
C LEU A 100 -13.20 7.24 -5.82
N GLY A 101 -13.19 6.97 -7.13
CA GLY A 101 -12.16 7.43 -8.05
C GLY A 101 -12.32 8.91 -8.42
N ASN A 102 -11.31 9.48 -9.04
CA ASN A 102 -11.36 10.83 -9.60
C ASN A 102 -12.32 10.97 -10.82
N ASP A 103 -12.81 9.84 -11.33
CA ASP A 103 -13.84 9.74 -12.36
C ASP A 103 -15.26 9.59 -11.80
N ASN A 104 -15.43 9.76 -10.47
CA ASN A 104 -16.67 9.58 -9.72
C ASN A 104 -17.23 8.14 -9.77
N GLU A 105 -16.43 7.17 -10.17
CA GLU A 105 -16.79 5.76 -10.12
C GLU A 105 -16.23 5.09 -8.87
N GLU A 106 -16.90 4.04 -8.41
CA GLU A 106 -16.53 3.33 -7.19
C GLU A 106 -15.71 2.09 -7.52
N TYR A 107 -14.58 1.95 -6.81
CA TYR A 107 -13.61 0.90 -7.00
C TYR A 107 -13.42 0.08 -5.73
N ARG A 108 -13.00 -1.18 -5.92
CA ARG A 108 -12.80 -2.13 -4.82
C ARG A 108 -11.44 -2.80 -4.92
N TRP A 109 -10.61 -2.58 -3.92
CA TRP A 109 -9.44 -3.40 -3.65
C TRP A 109 -9.81 -4.65 -2.86
N LYS A 110 -9.41 -5.83 -3.30
CA LYS A 110 -9.55 -7.10 -2.60
C LYS A 110 -8.23 -7.85 -2.59
N TYR A 111 -7.80 -8.31 -1.41
CA TYR A 111 -6.68 -9.23 -1.30
C TYR A 111 -7.18 -10.66 -1.48
N ALA A 112 -6.57 -11.40 -2.40
CA ALA A 112 -6.83 -12.81 -2.65
C ALA A 112 -5.56 -13.61 -2.31
N LYS A 113 -5.67 -14.57 -1.39
CA LYS A 113 -4.55 -15.42 -0.98
C LYS A 113 -3.96 -16.12 -2.21
N GLY A 114 -2.65 -16.00 -2.40
CA GLY A 114 -1.93 -16.54 -3.56
C GLY A 114 -1.98 -15.69 -4.83
N SER A 115 -2.92 -14.73 -4.95
CA SER A 115 -3.08 -13.88 -6.13
C SER A 115 -2.75 -12.41 -5.89
N GLY A 116 -2.48 -12.02 -4.63
CA GLY A 116 -2.19 -10.63 -4.27
C GLY A 116 -3.42 -9.74 -4.26
N TYR A 117 -3.21 -8.42 -4.42
CA TYR A 117 -4.29 -7.45 -4.52
C TYR A 117 -4.85 -7.37 -5.93
N VAL A 118 -6.18 -7.27 -6.00
CA VAL A 118 -6.93 -6.99 -7.25
C VAL A 118 -7.79 -5.77 -7.03
N LEU A 119 -7.66 -4.78 -7.91
CA LEU A 119 -8.54 -3.64 -8.05
C LEU A 119 -9.59 -3.94 -9.10
N SER A 120 -10.84 -3.78 -8.78
CA SER A 120 -11.94 -3.94 -9.73
C SER A 120 -12.91 -2.76 -9.62
N HIS A 121 -13.51 -2.40 -10.74
CA HIS A 121 -14.65 -1.50 -10.76
C HIS A 121 -15.83 -2.15 -10.01
N ARG A 122 -16.53 -1.40 -9.14
CA ARG A 122 -17.53 -1.98 -8.25
C ARG A 122 -18.73 -2.56 -8.98
N VAL A 123 -19.25 -1.82 -9.96
CA VAL A 123 -20.49 -2.16 -10.66
C VAL A 123 -20.25 -3.23 -11.71
N THR A 124 -19.25 -3.04 -12.58
CA THR A 124 -18.98 -3.97 -13.68
C THR A 124 -18.21 -5.21 -13.24
N GLY A 125 -17.49 -5.14 -12.12
CA GLY A 125 -16.57 -6.18 -11.68
C GLY A 125 -15.30 -6.28 -12.52
N GLU A 126 -15.12 -5.41 -13.50
CA GLU A 126 -13.94 -5.41 -14.37
C GLU A 126 -12.67 -5.17 -13.58
N GLU A 127 -11.64 -5.96 -13.88
CA GLU A 127 -10.32 -5.81 -13.27
C GLU A 127 -9.58 -4.61 -13.86
N VAL A 128 -9.25 -3.64 -13.01
CA VAL A 128 -8.52 -2.42 -13.36
C VAL A 128 -7.03 -2.57 -13.10
N ALA A 129 -6.66 -3.19 -11.96
CA ALA A 129 -5.26 -3.42 -11.63
C ALA A 129 -5.08 -4.69 -10.81
N ARG A 130 -3.86 -5.26 -10.86
CA ARG A 130 -3.47 -6.45 -10.10
C ARG A 130 -2.04 -6.32 -9.61
N PHE A 131 -1.82 -6.59 -8.33
CA PHE A 131 -0.49 -6.73 -7.76
C PHE A 131 -0.13 -8.20 -7.61
N VAL A 132 0.89 -8.65 -8.32
CA VAL A 132 1.28 -10.05 -8.40
C VAL A 132 2.79 -10.20 -8.53
N GLN A 133 3.33 -11.32 -8.04
CA GLN A 133 4.70 -11.72 -8.32
C GLN A 133 4.76 -12.61 -9.55
N GLU A 134 5.61 -12.26 -10.50
CA GLU A 134 5.80 -13.05 -11.70
C GLU A 134 7.22 -12.97 -12.25
N VAL A 135 7.54 -13.89 -13.16
CA VAL A 135 8.76 -13.79 -13.99
C VAL A 135 8.46 -12.81 -15.12
N VAL A 136 9.24 -11.73 -15.20
CA VAL A 136 9.09 -10.70 -16.22
C VAL A 136 9.52 -11.26 -17.58
N LYS A 137 8.62 -11.19 -18.57
CA LYS A 137 8.85 -11.78 -19.89
C LYS A 137 9.63 -10.87 -20.82
N GLU A 138 9.49 -9.55 -20.66
CA GLU A 138 10.00 -8.54 -21.58
C GLU A 138 10.53 -7.31 -20.84
N GLY A 139 11.40 -6.53 -21.48
CA GLY A 139 11.90 -5.26 -20.98
C GLY A 139 13.11 -5.40 -20.07
N PHE A 140 13.34 -4.36 -19.26
CA PHE A 140 14.54 -4.17 -18.44
C PHE A 140 14.79 -5.31 -17.44
N PHE A 141 13.71 -5.85 -16.85
CA PHE A 141 13.78 -6.92 -15.84
C PHE A 141 13.53 -8.32 -16.43
N ARG A 142 13.69 -8.51 -17.74
CA ARG A 142 13.44 -9.81 -18.40
C ARG A 142 14.16 -10.96 -17.69
N GLY A 143 13.42 -12.02 -17.38
CA GLY A 143 13.90 -13.22 -16.71
C GLY A 143 13.93 -13.13 -15.17
N GLU A 144 13.79 -11.95 -14.61
CA GLU A 144 13.75 -11.77 -13.15
C GLU A 144 12.33 -11.99 -12.59
N ARG A 145 12.26 -12.50 -11.35
CA ARG A 145 11.01 -12.58 -10.61
C ARG A 145 10.79 -11.28 -9.84
N LYS A 146 9.78 -10.52 -10.21
CA LYS A 146 9.45 -9.21 -9.61
C LYS A 146 8.02 -9.17 -9.13
N TRP A 147 7.80 -8.39 -8.08
CA TRP A 147 6.47 -7.93 -7.72
C TRP A 147 6.09 -6.74 -8.60
N GLY A 148 4.94 -6.80 -9.23
CA GLY A 148 4.48 -5.77 -10.13
C GLY A 148 3.01 -5.43 -9.97
N LEU A 149 2.71 -4.15 -10.10
CA LEU A 149 1.37 -3.61 -10.23
C LEU A 149 1.05 -3.49 -11.71
N LYS A 150 0.19 -4.38 -12.20
CA LYS A 150 -0.31 -4.38 -13.58
C LYS A 150 -1.57 -3.54 -13.63
N ILE A 151 -1.57 -2.51 -14.45
CA ILE A 151 -2.69 -1.58 -14.63
C ILE A 151 -3.19 -1.71 -16.05
N ARG A 152 -4.48 -1.98 -16.21
CA ARG A 152 -5.17 -2.00 -17.52
C ARG A 152 -5.53 -0.58 -17.92
N PRO A 153 -5.83 -0.34 -19.21
CA PRO A 153 -6.41 0.92 -19.65
C PRO A 153 -7.69 1.21 -18.85
N THR A 154 -7.80 2.40 -18.29
CA THR A 154 -8.88 2.80 -17.39
C THR A 154 -9.03 4.33 -17.38
N SER A 155 -10.20 4.84 -17.00
CA SER A 155 -10.46 6.26 -16.71
C SER A 155 -9.90 6.69 -15.35
N LEU A 156 -9.71 5.73 -14.44
CA LEU A 156 -9.16 5.99 -13.11
C LEU A 156 -7.69 6.43 -13.22
N ASP A 157 -7.35 7.54 -12.55
CA ASP A 157 -5.98 8.06 -12.53
C ASP A 157 -5.00 7.04 -11.90
N ILE A 158 -3.85 6.87 -12.55
CA ILE A 158 -2.81 5.96 -12.10
C ILE A 158 -2.26 6.39 -10.72
N ASP A 159 -2.23 7.68 -10.42
CA ASP A 159 -1.80 8.20 -9.13
C ASP A 159 -2.71 7.72 -8.00
N VAL A 160 -4.03 7.72 -8.23
CA VAL A 160 -5.02 7.19 -7.29
C VAL A 160 -4.80 5.69 -7.06
N ILE A 161 -4.56 4.93 -8.14
CA ILE A 161 -4.28 3.49 -8.06
C ILE A 161 -3.03 3.23 -7.23
N VAL A 162 -1.93 3.92 -7.53
CA VAL A 162 -0.65 3.74 -6.84
C VAL A 162 -0.75 4.15 -5.37
N LEU A 163 -1.32 5.31 -5.07
CA LEU A 163 -1.44 5.83 -3.70
C LEU A 163 -2.29 4.90 -2.83
N THR A 164 -3.47 4.52 -3.31
CA THR A 164 -4.37 3.62 -2.57
C THR A 164 -3.76 2.24 -2.38
N PHE A 165 -3.03 1.73 -3.37
CA PHE A 165 -2.31 0.46 -3.27
C PHE A 165 -1.21 0.50 -2.21
N ILE A 166 -0.33 1.53 -2.21
CA ILE A 166 0.76 1.69 -1.22
C ILE A 166 0.21 1.73 0.20
N ILE A 167 -0.90 2.46 0.42
CA ILE A 167 -1.57 2.51 1.72
C ILE A 167 -2.01 1.11 2.19
N LEU A 168 -2.66 0.35 1.32
CA LEU A 168 -3.19 -0.97 1.64
C LEU A 168 -2.07 -1.99 1.88
N GLU A 169 -1.07 -2.02 1.03
CA GLU A 169 0.03 -2.97 1.13
C GLU A 169 0.87 -2.71 2.39
N LYS A 170 1.13 -1.45 2.74
CA LYS A 170 1.80 -1.13 3.99
C LYS A 170 0.98 -1.58 5.19
N ARG A 171 -0.32 -1.27 5.25
CA ARG A 171 -1.20 -1.72 6.35
C ARG A 171 -1.23 -3.23 6.50
N ARG A 172 -1.28 -3.97 5.38
CA ARG A 172 -1.24 -5.43 5.39
C ARG A 172 0.06 -5.94 5.99
N ARG A 173 1.20 -5.40 5.57
CA ARG A 173 2.51 -5.82 6.09
C ARG A 173 2.68 -5.47 7.57
N ASP A 174 2.23 -4.31 7.99
CA ASP A 174 2.27 -3.91 9.40
C ASP A 174 1.40 -4.84 10.27
N ALA A 175 0.22 -5.23 9.78
CA ALA A 175 -0.64 -6.19 10.47
C ALA A 175 0.02 -7.58 10.60
N LEU A 176 0.69 -8.07 9.55
CA LEU A 176 1.43 -9.34 9.58
C LEU A 176 2.61 -9.29 10.57
N LYS A 177 3.39 -8.20 10.56
CA LYS A 177 4.50 -8.01 11.51
C LYS A 177 4.01 -7.99 12.96
N ASN A 178 2.85 -7.39 13.21
CA ASN A 178 2.28 -7.34 14.56
C ASN A 178 1.75 -8.70 15.01
N ALA A 179 1.13 -9.48 14.12
CA ALA A 179 0.69 -10.84 14.41
C ALA A 179 1.87 -11.75 14.77
N GLN A 180 2.95 -11.73 13.98
CA GLN A 180 4.16 -12.50 14.27
C GLN A 180 4.77 -12.15 15.64
N LYS A 181 4.84 -10.87 15.99
CA LYS A 181 5.34 -10.44 17.30
C LYS A 181 4.48 -10.90 18.47
N GLN A 182 3.19 -11.08 18.28
CA GLN A 182 2.31 -11.64 19.30
C GLN A 182 2.57 -13.12 19.48
N GLU A 183 2.69 -13.89 18.40
CA GLU A 183 3.03 -15.31 18.43
C GLU A 183 4.39 -15.54 19.13
N ASP A 184 5.42 -14.80 18.77
CA ASP A 184 6.76 -14.89 19.40
C ASP A 184 6.71 -14.57 20.90
N ASN A 185 5.90 -13.61 21.33
CA ASN A 185 5.76 -13.26 22.76
C ASN A 185 4.98 -14.33 23.55
N GLU A 186 3.98 -14.97 22.95
CA GLU A 186 3.21 -16.05 23.59
C GLU A 186 4.07 -17.30 23.76
N GLU A 187 4.93 -17.64 22.80
CA GLU A 187 5.85 -18.77 22.89
C GLU A 187 6.88 -18.57 24.04
N TRP A 188 7.41 -17.35 24.18
CA TRP A 188 8.33 -17.00 25.29
C TRP A 188 7.68 -17.10 26.67
N THR A 189 6.41 -16.77 26.81
CA THR A 189 5.68 -16.88 28.09
C THR A 189 5.35 -18.31 28.44
N CYS A 190 5.17 -19.21 27.49
CA CYS A 190 4.96 -20.63 27.74
C CYS A 190 6.24 -21.35 28.18
N GLU A 191 7.40 -21.01 27.63
CA GLU A 191 8.68 -21.62 28.03
C GLU A 191 9.18 -21.16 29.41
N SER A 192 8.83 -19.95 29.84
CA SER A 192 9.22 -19.41 31.15
C SER A 192 8.33 -19.85 32.32
N GLY A 193 7.28 -20.61 32.05
CA GLY A 193 6.27 -21.03 33.03
C GLY A 193 6.49 -22.38 33.71
N VAL A 194 7.56 -23.11 33.43
CA VAL A 194 7.84 -24.42 34.07
C VAL A 194 9.12 -24.35 34.87
N GLU A 195 9.04 -23.86 36.07
CA GLU A 195 9.85 -24.28 37.22
C GLU A 195 9.56 -23.44 38.48
N ILE A 196 8.42 -23.66 39.13
CA ILE A 196 8.33 -23.42 40.59
C ILE A 196 7.33 -24.47 41.17
N GLY A 197 7.87 -25.49 41.80
CA GLY A 197 7.05 -26.29 42.69
C GLY A 197 7.42 -27.75 42.85
N ALA A 198 8.46 -28.01 43.67
CA ALA A 198 8.48 -29.17 44.58
C ALA A 198 9.70 -29.10 45.49
N ALA A 199 9.50 -28.61 46.68
CA ALA A 199 10.24 -29.01 47.85
C ALA A 199 9.34 -28.84 49.07
#